data_7943bd36acdd23a86fc823914542c894
#
_entry.id   7943bd36acdd23a86fc823914542c894
#
_cell.length_a   1.000
_cell.length_b   1.000
_cell.length_c   1.000
_cell.angle_alpha   90.00
_cell.angle_beta   90.00
_cell.angle_gamma   90.00
#
_symmetry.space_group_name_H-M   'P 1'
#
loop_
_entity.id
_entity.type
_entity.pdbx_description
1 polymer ?
#
loop_
_entity_poly.entity_id
_entity_poly.type
_entity_poly.pdbx_seq_one_letter_code
_entity_poly.pdbx_strand_id
1 'polypeptide(L)'
;RLDLAVSATLNQPLQQQVSDYLGKLTDSEFAAQTGLLGEHLLSPQLTQDVRYSFTLFERGANGNRVRVQTDTTGQPFDINEGSKLELGSTAKLRVMATYLEMIAELHRNYAGRSPAELRQLEQQVNPRDNLSVWALDYLRGNPQASLAQMLDAAVERKYSASPGEIFFTGGGAHTFNNFRKEDNGRLPTLREALRESINLPFVRLLRDVSRYSTYHMAGNTAQLLSDDQDPRRRELLNRFADKESTVFLKRFWRKYRDKSPAEMFDTVLEGLRLSPPRLAAIHRYLYPRATPEEFAKVMQARLGKLNPPPKKLDELYKRYGPGAFSLPDQGYIARLHPLELWLIGYRMQNPQADFAAAVAASRDERQEVYGWLFKSRHRSARDSRIRIMVEVEAFTDIHQRWARLGFPFDHMVPSLASALGSSGDRPAALAELMGIILNDGVRLPTVRIDDLHFAAGTPYETRLERESTNGKRVMLPEVAATLRGLLAGVVENGTARRLKGVLKDAEGQPMAVGGKTGTGDNRLETVTRSGWVTSSTARNRTATFVFFLGPRHFGTLTAYVAGEESNRFKFTSALPVQALKGMIPLLQPYLQAEATACQAPTPENAAKAPLFATRPTSGTR
;
A
#
# COMPACT_ATOMS: atom_id res chain seq x y z
N ARG A 1 -8.42 5.75 -45.35
CA ARG A 1 -7.78 4.68 -44.55
C ARG A 1 -6.30 4.99 -44.53
N LEU A 2 -5.72 5.15 -43.33
CA LEU A 2 -4.28 5.20 -43.17
C LEU A 2 -3.78 3.75 -43.19
N ASP A 3 -2.94 3.38 -44.14
CA ASP A 3 -2.23 2.11 -44.11
C ASP A 3 -1.14 2.22 -43.04
N LEU A 4 -1.38 1.59 -41.90
CA LEU A 4 -0.45 1.53 -40.79
C LEU A 4 -0.01 0.08 -40.59
N ALA A 5 1.30 -0.16 -40.72
CA ALA A 5 1.95 -1.37 -40.24
C ALA A 5 2.58 -1.10 -38.87
N VAL A 6 2.41 -2.02 -37.93
CA VAL A 6 2.93 -1.94 -36.57
C VAL A 6 3.80 -3.15 -36.28
N SER A 7 5.09 -2.90 -35.96
CA SER A 7 5.99 -3.95 -35.49
C SER A 7 5.90 -4.04 -33.97
N ALA A 8 5.12 -5.03 -33.48
CA ALA A 8 4.98 -5.28 -32.04
C ALA A 8 6.11 -6.18 -31.52
N THR A 9 6.43 -6.03 -30.24
CA THR A 9 7.42 -6.90 -29.57
C THR A 9 6.85 -8.26 -29.14
N LEU A 10 5.55 -8.43 -29.21
CA LEU A 10 4.87 -9.70 -28.88
C LEU A 10 5.36 -10.84 -29.77
N ASN A 11 5.64 -11.98 -29.16
CA ASN A 11 5.86 -13.22 -29.90
C ASN A 11 4.48 -13.87 -30.17
N GLN A 12 3.94 -13.64 -31.35
CA GLN A 12 2.56 -14.05 -31.68
C GLN A 12 2.31 -15.57 -31.50
N PRO A 13 3.18 -16.49 -31.96
CA PRO A 13 2.98 -17.92 -31.71
C PRO A 13 2.97 -18.28 -30.22
N LEU A 14 3.90 -17.74 -29.45
CA LEU A 14 3.98 -17.96 -28.02
C LEU A 14 2.78 -17.35 -27.28
N GLN A 15 2.37 -16.13 -27.67
CA GLN A 15 1.18 -15.47 -27.15
C GLN A 15 -0.06 -16.35 -27.30
N GLN A 16 -0.27 -16.93 -28.49
CA GLN A 16 -1.42 -17.80 -28.76
C GLN A 16 -1.35 -19.09 -27.94
N GLN A 17 -0.21 -19.76 -27.91
CA GLN A 17 -0.03 -21.00 -27.14
C GLN A 17 -0.29 -20.78 -25.64
N VAL A 18 0.22 -19.68 -25.08
CA VAL A 18 -0.01 -19.34 -23.67
C VAL A 18 -1.47 -19.00 -23.40
N SER A 19 -2.12 -18.24 -24.28
CA SER A 19 -3.54 -17.91 -24.15
C SER A 19 -4.41 -19.17 -24.19
N ASP A 20 -4.13 -20.08 -25.12
CA ASP A 20 -4.83 -21.36 -25.24
C ASP A 20 -4.63 -22.24 -24.00
N TYR A 21 -3.39 -22.30 -23.51
CA TYR A 21 -3.08 -23.03 -22.28
C TYR A 21 -3.86 -22.49 -21.08
N LEU A 22 -3.84 -21.17 -20.85
CA LEU A 22 -4.57 -20.55 -19.74
C LEU A 22 -6.08 -20.75 -19.88
N GLY A 23 -6.62 -20.67 -21.10
CA GLY A 23 -8.03 -20.94 -21.37
C GLY A 23 -8.43 -22.37 -21.00
N LYS A 24 -7.58 -23.37 -21.34
CA LYS A 24 -7.81 -24.76 -20.99
C LYS A 24 -7.79 -25.06 -19.51
N LEU A 25 -7.13 -24.23 -18.67
CA LEU A 25 -7.12 -24.43 -17.21
C LEU A 25 -8.51 -24.29 -16.56
N THR A 26 -9.49 -23.76 -17.25
CA THR A 26 -10.89 -23.72 -16.80
C THR A 26 -11.59 -25.10 -16.95
N ASP A 27 -11.07 -25.98 -17.79
CA ASP A 27 -11.52 -27.35 -17.89
C ASP A 27 -10.98 -28.20 -16.75
N SER A 28 -11.85 -28.94 -16.08
CA SER A 28 -11.47 -29.70 -14.86
C SER A 28 -10.58 -30.90 -15.15
N GLU A 29 -10.73 -31.55 -16.32
CA GLU A 29 -9.90 -32.68 -16.72
C GLU A 29 -8.49 -32.20 -17.06
N PHE A 30 -8.37 -31.14 -17.84
CA PHE A 30 -7.09 -30.52 -18.14
C PHE A 30 -6.39 -29.98 -16.89
N ALA A 31 -7.16 -29.35 -15.97
CA ALA A 31 -6.65 -28.91 -14.68
C ALA A 31 -6.11 -30.08 -13.81
N ALA A 32 -6.79 -31.23 -13.86
CA ALA A 32 -6.31 -32.45 -13.21
C ALA A 32 -4.99 -32.96 -13.82
N GLN A 33 -4.93 -33.06 -15.15
CA GLN A 33 -3.73 -33.48 -15.90
C GLN A 33 -2.51 -32.60 -15.62
N THR A 34 -2.74 -31.28 -15.45
CA THR A 34 -1.69 -30.30 -15.14
C THR A 34 -1.39 -30.17 -13.63
N GLY A 35 -2.05 -30.99 -12.80
CA GLY A 35 -1.85 -31.03 -11.35
C GLY A 35 -2.34 -29.80 -10.58
N LEU A 36 -3.38 -29.12 -11.09
CA LEU A 36 -3.98 -27.92 -10.49
C LEU A 36 -5.06 -28.24 -9.47
N LEU A 37 -5.41 -29.52 -9.28
CA LEU A 37 -6.40 -29.95 -8.29
C LEU A 37 -5.73 -30.43 -7.00
N GLY A 38 -6.32 -30.14 -5.86
CA GLY A 38 -5.88 -30.61 -4.55
C GLY A 38 -5.88 -29.57 -3.43
N GLU A 39 -5.28 -29.92 -2.32
CA GLU A 39 -5.17 -29.04 -1.16
C GLU A 39 -4.37 -27.76 -1.51
N HIS A 40 -4.89 -26.58 -1.13
CA HIS A 40 -4.35 -25.26 -1.48
C HIS A 40 -4.32 -24.94 -2.98
N LEU A 41 -4.94 -25.78 -3.80
CA LEU A 41 -5.16 -25.63 -5.24
C LEU A 41 -6.66 -25.51 -5.51
N LEU A 42 -7.14 -26.03 -6.64
CA LEU A 42 -8.55 -25.98 -7.03
C LEU A 42 -9.31 -27.25 -6.67
N SER A 43 -10.62 -27.13 -6.53
CA SER A 43 -11.56 -28.24 -6.60
C SER A 43 -12.11 -28.34 -8.02
N PRO A 44 -12.44 -29.55 -8.53
CA PRO A 44 -12.89 -29.75 -9.91
C PRO A 44 -14.06 -28.84 -10.32
N GLN A 45 -15.01 -28.59 -9.39
CA GLN A 45 -16.22 -27.81 -9.63
C GLN A 45 -15.98 -26.29 -9.68
N LEU A 46 -14.76 -25.83 -9.35
CA LEU A 46 -14.43 -24.42 -9.23
C LEU A 46 -13.44 -23.93 -10.30
N THR A 47 -13.01 -24.78 -11.21
CA THR A 47 -12.00 -24.43 -12.23
C THR A 47 -12.48 -23.35 -13.18
N GLN A 48 -13.77 -23.35 -13.54
CA GLN A 48 -14.38 -22.45 -14.52
C GLN A 48 -14.47 -20.99 -14.04
N ASP A 49 -14.47 -20.76 -12.72
CA ASP A 49 -14.67 -19.43 -12.13
C ASP A 49 -13.36 -18.66 -11.96
N VAL A 50 -12.21 -19.32 -12.15
CA VAL A 50 -10.90 -18.68 -12.02
C VAL A 50 -10.52 -17.97 -13.31
N ARG A 51 -10.04 -16.74 -13.18
CA ARG A 51 -9.43 -15.98 -14.27
C ARG A 51 -7.92 -15.95 -14.05
N TYR A 52 -7.19 -16.16 -15.14
CA TYR A 52 -5.73 -16.14 -15.13
C TYR A 52 -5.23 -14.96 -15.93
N SER A 53 -4.15 -14.34 -15.47
CA SER A 53 -3.40 -13.37 -16.26
C SER A 53 -1.91 -13.71 -16.23
N PHE A 54 -1.24 -13.46 -17.37
CA PHE A 54 0.16 -13.79 -17.55
C PHE A 54 0.88 -12.69 -18.33
N THR A 55 2.08 -12.36 -17.86
CA THR A 55 3.03 -11.52 -18.60
C THR A 55 4.38 -12.22 -18.68
N LEU A 56 5.02 -12.10 -19.84
CA LEU A 56 6.42 -12.47 -20.03
C LEU A 56 7.15 -11.32 -20.71
N PHE A 57 8.15 -10.81 -20.04
CA PHE A 57 9.06 -9.79 -20.55
C PHE A 57 10.41 -10.42 -20.84
N GLU A 58 11.08 -9.86 -21.84
CA GLU A 58 12.45 -10.17 -22.16
C GLU A 58 13.32 -8.93 -21.95
N ARG A 59 14.41 -9.09 -21.21
CA ARG A 59 15.45 -8.08 -21.01
C ARG A 59 16.17 -7.78 -22.32
N GLY A 60 16.13 -6.54 -22.77
CA GLY A 60 16.88 -6.03 -23.91
C GLY A 60 17.89 -4.97 -23.49
N ALA A 61 18.77 -4.56 -24.40
CA ALA A 61 19.76 -3.52 -24.12
C ALA A 61 19.13 -2.16 -23.80
N ASN A 62 18.07 -1.78 -24.52
CA ASN A 62 17.44 -0.45 -24.47
C ASN A 62 15.98 -0.49 -24.00
N GLY A 63 15.53 -1.60 -23.43
CA GLY A 63 14.16 -1.77 -22.95
C GLY A 63 13.79 -3.22 -22.66
N ASN A 64 12.79 -3.40 -21.84
CA ASN A 64 12.21 -4.70 -21.56
C ASN A 64 11.07 -4.97 -22.56
N ARG A 65 11.24 -5.92 -23.47
CA ARG A 65 10.27 -6.24 -24.50
C ARG A 65 9.16 -7.13 -23.95
N VAL A 66 7.91 -6.75 -24.17
CA VAL A 66 6.75 -7.60 -23.84
C VAL A 66 6.65 -8.70 -24.88
N ARG A 67 6.84 -9.95 -24.47
CA ARG A 67 6.76 -11.13 -25.36
C ARG A 67 5.40 -11.81 -25.31
N VAL A 68 4.80 -11.84 -24.11
CA VAL A 68 3.44 -12.34 -23.88
C VAL A 68 2.75 -11.41 -22.89
N GLN A 69 1.52 -11.02 -23.18
CA GLN A 69 0.63 -10.35 -22.24
C GLN A 69 -0.80 -10.78 -22.54
N THR A 70 -1.42 -11.52 -21.64
CA THR A 70 -2.75 -12.09 -21.85
C THR A 70 -3.48 -12.30 -20.53
N ASP A 71 -4.81 -12.36 -20.59
CA ASP A 71 -5.66 -12.86 -19.51
C ASP A 71 -6.84 -13.68 -20.07
N THR A 72 -7.58 -14.34 -19.18
CA THR A 72 -8.73 -15.16 -19.52
C THR A 72 -10.07 -14.50 -19.16
N THR A 73 -10.12 -13.18 -19.00
CA THR A 73 -11.37 -12.47 -18.67
C THR A 73 -12.36 -12.45 -19.83
N GLY A 74 -11.85 -12.46 -21.07
CA GLY A 74 -12.67 -12.27 -22.28
C GLY A 74 -13.31 -10.87 -22.36
N GLN A 75 -12.81 -9.91 -21.61
CA GLN A 75 -13.29 -8.53 -21.55
C GLN A 75 -12.26 -7.57 -22.14
N PRO A 76 -12.64 -6.38 -22.59
CA PRO A 76 -11.70 -5.34 -23.04
C PRO A 76 -10.95 -4.69 -21.85
N PHE A 77 -10.70 -5.46 -20.82
CA PHE A 77 -10.01 -5.07 -19.59
C PHE A 77 -8.86 -6.04 -19.34
N ASP A 78 -7.64 -5.53 -19.22
CA ASP A 78 -6.45 -6.32 -18.93
C ASP A 78 -6.15 -6.31 -17.43
N ILE A 79 -6.25 -7.47 -16.78
CA ILE A 79 -5.89 -7.64 -15.37
C ILE A 79 -4.45 -7.18 -15.11
N ASN A 80 -3.53 -7.42 -16.04
CA ASN A 80 -2.11 -7.11 -15.86
C ASN A 80 -1.85 -5.62 -15.69
N GLU A 81 -2.55 -4.76 -16.43
CA GLU A 81 -2.32 -3.31 -16.49
C GLU A 81 -3.45 -2.47 -15.88
N GLY A 82 -4.70 -2.93 -15.98
CA GLY A 82 -5.88 -2.17 -15.58
C GLY A 82 -6.28 -2.32 -14.11
N SER A 83 -5.73 -3.29 -13.39
CA SER A 83 -6.20 -3.66 -12.06
C SER A 83 -5.44 -2.99 -10.93
N LYS A 84 -6.11 -2.86 -9.77
CA LYS A 84 -5.50 -2.66 -8.44
C LYS A 84 -5.93 -3.80 -7.55
N LEU A 85 -5.02 -4.74 -7.30
CA LEU A 85 -5.31 -5.97 -6.59
C LEU A 85 -4.50 -6.07 -5.30
N GLU A 86 -5.07 -6.61 -4.26
CA GLU A 86 -4.30 -7.08 -3.12
C GLU A 86 -3.60 -8.39 -3.49
N LEU A 87 -2.31 -8.27 -3.85
CA LEU A 87 -1.48 -9.38 -4.27
C LEU A 87 -0.72 -10.00 -3.08
N GLY A 88 -1.19 -9.71 -1.88
CA GLY A 88 -0.73 -10.31 -0.63
C GLY A 88 0.76 -10.17 -0.41
N SER A 89 1.39 -11.30 -0.12
CA SER A 89 2.82 -11.39 0.23
C SER A 89 3.80 -10.98 -0.88
N THR A 90 3.36 -10.65 -2.10
CA THR A 90 4.26 -10.04 -3.10
C THR A 90 4.77 -8.67 -2.64
N ALA A 91 4.02 -7.95 -1.80
CA ALA A 91 4.44 -6.70 -1.20
C ALA A 91 5.74 -6.81 -0.38
N LYS A 92 6.04 -8.00 0.16
CA LYS A 92 7.29 -8.28 0.88
C LYS A 92 8.53 -8.05 0.02
N LEU A 93 8.42 -8.19 -1.31
CA LEU A 93 9.52 -7.87 -2.22
C LEU A 93 9.81 -6.38 -2.22
N ARG A 94 8.79 -5.52 -2.28
CA ARG A 94 8.97 -4.06 -2.18
C ARG A 94 9.53 -3.63 -0.84
N VAL A 95 9.05 -4.22 0.26
CA VAL A 95 9.58 -3.96 1.61
C VAL A 95 11.04 -4.36 1.72
N MET A 96 11.41 -5.55 1.21
CA MET A 96 12.80 -6.03 1.23
C MET A 96 13.70 -5.12 0.38
N ALA A 97 13.27 -4.73 -0.81
CA ALA A 97 14.02 -3.81 -1.67
C ALA A 97 14.26 -2.47 -0.96
N THR A 98 13.23 -1.87 -0.37
CA THR A 98 13.34 -0.62 0.40
C THR A 98 14.29 -0.76 1.59
N TYR A 99 14.19 -1.85 2.33
CA TYR A 99 15.09 -2.14 3.44
C TYR A 99 16.55 -2.20 3.01
N LEU A 100 16.86 -2.96 1.95
CA LEU A 100 18.23 -3.12 1.46
C LEU A 100 18.77 -1.80 0.87
N GLU A 101 17.93 -0.97 0.24
CA GLU A 101 18.32 0.38 -0.17
C GLU A 101 18.71 1.24 1.05
N MET A 102 17.95 1.18 2.14
CA MET A 102 18.27 1.91 3.38
C MET A 102 19.56 1.41 4.02
N ILE A 103 19.80 0.10 4.02
CA ILE A 103 21.09 -0.46 4.48
C ILE A 103 22.26 0.06 3.62
N ALA A 104 22.06 0.14 2.30
CA ALA A 104 23.09 0.69 1.41
C ALA A 104 23.31 2.20 1.65
N GLU A 105 22.28 2.96 1.96
CA GLU A 105 22.40 4.37 2.38
C GLU A 105 23.21 4.49 3.68
N LEU A 106 22.95 3.63 4.67
CA LEU A 106 23.68 3.60 5.94
C LEU A 106 25.15 3.22 5.72
N HIS A 107 25.43 2.22 4.88
CA HIS A 107 26.80 1.86 4.52
C HIS A 107 27.53 3.07 3.90
N ARG A 108 26.94 3.72 2.91
CA ARG A 108 27.53 4.91 2.29
C ARG A 108 27.82 6.04 3.27
N ASN A 109 26.96 6.21 4.29
CA ASN A 109 27.09 7.29 5.27
C ASN A 109 28.12 7.00 6.36
N TYR A 110 28.35 5.72 6.69
CA TYR A 110 29.12 5.32 7.87
C TYR A 110 30.35 4.46 7.57
N ALA A 111 30.48 3.83 6.41
CA ALA A 111 31.63 3.01 6.07
C ALA A 111 32.93 3.85 6.03
N GLY A 112 34.05 3.25 6.42
CA GLY A 112 35.36 3.90 6.47
C GLY A 112 35.58 4.83 7.65
N ARG A 113 34.60 5.03 8.54
CA ARG A 113 34.78 5.79 9.79
C ARG A 113 35.47 4.96 10.85
N SER A 114 36.20 5.62 11.73
CA SER A 114 36.88 4.95 12.85
C SER A 114 35.85 4.43 13.87
N PRO A 115 36.19 3.40 14.65
CA PRO A 115 35.32 2.90 15.73
C PRO A 115 34.96 3.96 16.80
N ALA A 116 35.83 4.96 17.00
CA ALA A 116 35.56 6.06 17.90
C ALA A 116 34.50 7.02 17.36
N GLU A 117 34.59 7.39 16.09
CA GLU A 117 33.58 8.21 15.41
C GLU A 117 32.22 7.51 15.35
N LEU A 118 32.20 6.18 15.05
CA LEU A 118 30.96 5.40 15.03
C LEU A 118 30.28 5.36 16.41
N ARG A 119 31.04 5.25 17.52
CA ARG A 119 30.48 5.35 18.88
C ARG A 119 29.89 6.73 19.17
N GLN A 120 30.55 7.79 18.71
CA GLN A 120 30.02 9.15 18.88
C GLN A 120 28.72 9.36 18.11
N LEU A 121 28.64 8.84 16.89
CA LEU A 121 27.42 8.88 16.08
C LEU A 121 26.29 8.06 16.70
N GLU A 122 26.59 6.89 17.27
CA GLU A 122 25.60 6.04 17.96
C GLU A 122 24.89 6.78 19.11
N GLN A 123 25.62 7.65 19.85
CA GLN A 123 25.04 8.47 20.91
C GLN A 123 24.05 9.53 20.38
N GLN A 124 24.17 9.92 19.10
CA GLN A 124 23.30 10.91 18.46
C GLN A 124 22.08 10.29 17.76
N VAL A 125 22.14 8.99 17.48
CA VAL A 125 21.04 8.28 16.82
C VAL A 125 19.92 7.96 17.82
N ASN A 126 18.68 8.16 17.38
CA ASN A 126 17.54 7.80 18.23
C ASN A 126 17.52 6.27 18.48
N PRO A 127 17.42 5.79 19.73
CA PRO A 127 17.40 4.35 20.04
C PRO A 127 16.25 3.56 19.38
N ARG A 128 15.23 4.23 18.86
CA ARG A 128 14.14 3.59 18.12
C ARG A 128 14.42 3.42 16.62
N ASP A 129 15.50 4.04 16.13
CA ASP A 129 15.99 3.81 14.76
C ASP A 129 16.88 2.57 14.74
N ASN A 130 16.22 1.42 14.78
CA ASN A 130 16.89 0.11 14.84
C ASN A 130 17.81 -0.16 13.65
N LEU A 131 17.57 0.48 12.49
CA LEU A 131 18.41 0.28 11.31
C LEU A 131 19.73 1.00 11.44
N SER A 132 19.71 2.27 11.86
CA SER A 132 20.92 3.05 12.08
C SER A 132 21.76 2.51 13.26
N VAL A 133 21.09 2.14 14.37
CA VAL A 133 21.77 1.51 15.52
C VAL A 133 22.48 0.22 15.09
N TRP A 134 21.79 -0.66 14.37
CA TRP A 134 22.38 -1.90 13.87
C TRP A 134 23.54 -1.64 12.90
N ALA A 135 23.40 -0.67 11.98
CA ALA A 135 24.43 -0.36 10.99
C ALA A 135 25.73 0.15 11.65
N LEU A 136 25.60 1.03 12.64
CA LEU A 136 26.74 1.56 13.39
C LEU A 136 27.46 0.47 14.20
N ASP A 137 26.69 -0.41 14.87
CA ASP A 137 27.24 -1.55 15.60
C ASP A 137 27.95 -2.54 14.68
N TYR A 138 27.32 -2.90 13.55
CA TYR A 138 27.90 -3.80 12.54
C TYR A 138 29.22 -3.25 11.98
N LEU A 139 29.25 -1.98 11.55
CA LEU A 139 30.46 -1.36 10.97
C LEU A 139 31.55 -1.13 12.03
N ARG A 140 31.19 -0.90 13.29
CA ARG A 140 32.18 -0.84 14.39
C ARG A 140 32.89 -2.16 14.57
N GLY A 141 32.17 -3.29 14.46
CA GLY A 141 32.78 -4.63 14.51
C GLY A 141 33.45 -5.07 13.21
N ASN A 142 33.09 -4.45 12.07
CA ASN A 142 33.56 -4.80 10.73
C ASN A 142 33.94 -3.55 9.93
N PRO A 143 35.01 -2.81 10.30
CA PRO A 143 35.32 -1.48 9.72
C PRO A 143 35.61 -1.49 8.22
N GLN A 144 36.01 -2.64 7.67
CA GLN A 144 36.36 -2.84 6.26
C GLN A 144 35.28 -3.58 5.46
N ALA A 145 34.08 -3.76 6.05
CA ALA A 145 33.04 -4.49 5.38
C ALA A 145 32.59 -3.79 4.08
N SER A 146 32.62 -4.51 2.98
CA SER A 146 32.04 -4.07 1.72
C SER A 146 30.51 -3.94 1.84
N LEU A 147 29.89 -3.21 0.91
CA LEU A 147 28.43 -3.14 0.85
C LEU A 147 27.79 -4.53 0.72
N ALA A 148 28.33 -5.39 -0.13
CA ALA A 148 27.82 -6.75 -0.30
C ALA A 148 27.83 -7.55 1.02
N GLN A 149 28.93 -7.49 1.78
CA GLN A 149 29.02 -8.14 3.10
C GLN A 149 28.00 -7.58 4.11
N MET A 150 27.79 -6.27 4.11
CA MET A 150 26.81 -5.65 5.00
C MET A 150 25.37 -6.01 4.60
N LEU A 151 25.07 -6.09 3.29
CA LEU A 151 23.76 -6.54 2.79
C LEU A 151 23.49 -8.01 3.17
N ASP A 152 24.51 -8.90 3.04
CA ASP A 152 24.38 -10.30 3.46
C ASP A 152 24.13 -10.41 4.98
N ALA A 153 24.84 -9.63 5.79
CA ALA A 153 24.60 -9.58 7.23
C ALA A 153 23.20 -9.01 7.56
N ALA A 154 22.74 -8.04 6.80
CA ALA A 154 21.43 -7.43 6.98
C ALA A 154 20.27 -8.42 6.77
N VAL A 155 20.37 -9.32 5.80
CA VAL A 155 19.34 -10.34 5.55
C VAL A 155 19.36 -11.49 6.56
N GLU A 156 20.43 -11.62 7.34
CA GLU A 156 20.53 -12.56 8.46
C GLU A 156 19.99 -11.99 9.79
N ARG A 157 19.56 -10.73 9.82
CA ARG A 157 18.87 -10.18 10.99
C ARG A 157 17.59 -10.96 11.28
N LYS A 158 17.38 -11.22 12.56
CA LYS A 158 16.26 -12.05 13.04
C LYS A 158 15.10 -11.18 13.52
N TYR A 159 13.88 -11.57 13.17
CA TYR A 159 12.65 -10.92 13.59
C TYR A 159 11.66 -11.94 14.13
N SER A 160 11.03 -11.62 15.26
CA SER A 160 10.03 -12.51 15.87
C SER A 160 8.83 -12.71 14.94
N ALA A 161 8.35 -13.94 14.86
CA ALA A 161 7.10 -14.30 14.20
C ALA A 161 5.92 -14.41 15.18
N SER A 162 6.08 -13.98 16.44
CA SER A 162 5.03 -14.03 17.46
C SER A 162 3.86 -13.08 17.15
N PRO A 163 2.59 -13.54 17.20
CA PRO A 163 1.40 -12.71 16.98
C PRO A 163 0.94 -11.93 18.21
N GLY A 164 1.61 -12.06 19.37
CA GLY A 164 1.17 -11.47 20.64
C GLY A 164 1.32 -9.95 20.74
N GLU A 165 1.90 -9.28 19.74
CA GLU A 165 2.10 -7.84 19.74
C GLU A 165 0.92 -7.11 19.10
N ILE A 166 0.48 -6.00 19.73
CA ILE A 166 -0.47 -5.07 19.15
C ILE A 166 0.31 -3.92 18.52
N PHE A 167 0.09 -3.68 17.23
CA PHE A 167 0.73 -2.62 16.47
C PHE A 167 -0.20 -1.40 16.39
N PHE A 168 0.33 -0.25 16.77
CA PHE A 168 -0.40 1.01 16.67
C PHE A 168 0.07 1.77 15.42
N THR A 169 -0.87 2.12 14.56
CA THR A 169 -0.65 2.91 13.34
C THR A 169 -1.63 4.07 13.29
N GLY A 170 -1.49 4.95 12.31
CA GLY A 170 -2.44 6.04 12.08
C GLY A 170 -3.90 5.60 11.90
N GLY A 171 -4.13 4.33 11.54
CA GLY A 171 -5.45 3.71 11.41
C GLY A 171 -6.00 3.06 12.70
N GLY A 172 -5.23 3.08 13.81
CA GLY A 172 -5.63 2.47 15.08
C GLY A 172 -4.74 1.32 15.53
N ALA A 173 -5.26 0.47 16.42
CA ALA A 173 -4.60 -0.73 16.92
C ALA A 173 -4.88 -1.91 15.98
N HIS A 174 -3.83 -2.59 15.56
CA HIS A 174 -3.90 -3.74 14.65
C HIS A 174 -3.15 -4.94 15.23
N THR A 175 -3.70 -6.13 15.00
CA THR A 175 -3.03 -7.40 15.22
C THR A 175 -2.80 -8.09 13.89
N PHE A 176 -1.69 -8.81 13.76
CA PHE A 176 -1.34 -9.55 12.55
C PHE A 176 -1.05 -11.00 12.88
N ASN A 177 -1.35 -11.89 11.96
CA ASN A 177 -1.15 -13.32 12.09
C ASN A 177 -0.27 -13.86 10.97
N ASN A 178 0.46 -14.94 11.25
CA ASN A 178 1.10 -15.72 10.21
C ASN A 178 0.06 -16.60 9.51
N PHE A 179 0.35 -16.98 8.27
CA PHE A 179 -0.50 -17.91 7.52
C PHE A 179 -0.51 -19.30 8.16
N ARG A 180 0.67 -19.77 8.62
CA ARG A 180 0.84 -21.03 9.33
C ARG A 180 1.03 -20.76 10.82
N LYS A 181 0.31 -21.46 11.68
CA LYS A 181 0.42 -21.32 13.14
C LYS A 181 1.75 -21.79 13.69
N GLU A 182 2.38 -22.75 13.01
CA GLU A 182 3.70 -23.32 13.35
C GLU A 182 4.81 -22.26 13.30
N ASP A 183 4.61 -21.18 12.54
CA ASP A 183 5.56 -20.08 12.47
C ASP A 183 5.55 -19.18 13.72
N ASN A 184 4.49 -19.21 14.53
CA ASN A 184 4.26 -18.23 15.61
C ASN A 184 5.34 -18.21 16.71
N GLY A 185 6.01 -19.33 16.96
CA GLY A 185 7.09 -19.41 17.97
C GLY A 185 8.49 -19.17 17.41
N ARG A 186 8.62 -18.90 16.11
CA ARG A 186 9.92 -18.80 15.43
C ARG A 186 10.55 -17.40 15.56
N LEU A 187 11.87 -17.38 15.42
CA LEU A 187 12.68 -16.17 15.28
C LEU A 187 13.52 -16.28 13.98
N PRO A 188 12.87 -16.28 12.80
CA PRO A 188 13.56 -16.47 11.54
C PRO A 188 14.43 -15.28 11.17
N THR A 189 15.47 -15.54 10.35
CA THR A 189 16.17 -14.48 9.62
C THR A 189 15.25 -13.88 8.55
N LEU A 190 15.59 -12.69 8.03
CA LEU A 190 14.82 -12.09 6.92
C LEU A 190 14.90 -12.94 5.66
N ARG A 191 16.04 -13.62 5.42
CA ARG A 191 16.21 -14.58 4.33
C ARG A 191 15.20 -15.73 4.45
N GLU A 192 15.09 -16.35 5.62
CA GLU A 192 14.12 -17.40 5.90
C GLU A 192 12.68 -16.88 5.78
N ALA A 193 12.40 -15.71 6.36
CA ALA A 193 11.07 -15.11 6.34
C ALA A 193 10.60 -14.77 4.91
N LEU A 194 11.50 -14.33 4.01
CA LEU A 194 11.16 -14.10 2.61
C LEU A 194 10.93 -15.42 1.87
N ARG A 195 11.82 -16.39 2.06
CA ARG A 195 11.79 -17.73 1.45
C ARG A 195 10.48 -18.46 1.77
N GLU A 196 10.07 -18.44 3.04
CA GLU A 196 8.89 -19.14 3.54
C GLU A 196 7.64 -18.23 3.61
N SER A 197 7.79 -16.97 3.26
CA SER A 197 6.72 -15.96 3.24
C SER A 197 6.06 -15.72 4.60
N ILE A 198 6.81 -15.76 5.70
CA ILE A 198 6.31 -15.52 7.06
C ILE A 198 5.89 -14.04 7.21
N ASN A 199 4.74 -13.78 7.81
CA ASN A 199 4.12 -12.45 7.83
C ASN A 199 4.74 -11.48 8.85
N LEU A 200 4.78 -11.88 10.11
CA LEU A 200 5.09 -10.99 11.22
C LEU A 200 6.52 -10.41 11.19
N PRO A 201 7.55 -11.12 10.73
CA PRO A 201 8.86 -10.52 10.48
C PRO A 201 8.80 -9.33 9.51
N PHE A 202 7.97 -9.39 8.47
CA PHE A 202 7.83 -8.30 7.50
C PHE A 202 7.02 -7.11 8.02
N VAL A 203 6.04 -7.35 8.88
CA VAL A 203 5.33 -6.27 9.60
C VAL A 203 6.32 -5.50 10.49
N ARG A 204 7.19 -6.23 11.22
CA ARG A 204 8.22 -5.63 12.08
C ARG A 204 9.32 -4.95 11.26
N LEU A 205 9.71 -5.54 10.14
CA LEU A 205 10.67 -4.92 9.21
C LEU A 205 10.12 -3.60 8.65
N LEU A 206 8.86 -3.57 8.20
CA LEU A 206 8.25 -2.33 7.71
C LEU A 206 8.14 -1.27 8.81
N ARG A 207 7.93 -1.67 10.07
CA ARG A 207 8.00 -0.75 11.21
C ARG A 207 9.40 -0.14 11.38
N ASP A 208 10.45 -0.95 11.25
CA ASP A 208 11.82 -0.44 11.32
C ASP A 208 12.15 0.47 10.14
N VAL A 209 11.72 0.13 8.92
CA VAL A 209 11.78 0.97 7.72
C VAL A 209 11.05 2.30 7.92
N SER A 210 9.83 2.27 8.46
CA SER A 210 9.05 3.48 8.76
C SER A 210 9.73 4.36 9.81
N ARG A 211 10.34 3.76 10.84
CA ARG A 211 11.13 4.49 11.86
C ARG A 211 12.38 5.12 11.25
N TYR A 212 13.11 4.39 10.42
CA TYR A 212 14.23 4.96 9.68
C TYR A 212 13.80 6.20 8.90
N SER A 213 12.77 6.09 8.06
CA SER A 213 12.23 7.25 7.33
C SER A 213 11.86 8.39 8.27
N THR A 214 11.21 8.10 9.40
CA THR A 214 10.84 9.10 10.42
C THR A 214 12.02 9.92 10.91
N TYR A 215 13.15 9.26 11.20
CA TYR A 215 14.32 9.92 11.79
C TYR A 215 15.29 10.51 10.75
N HIS A 216 15.19 10.11 9.49
CA HIS A 216 16.05 10.58 8.40
C HIS A 216 15.37 11.57 7.44
N MET A 217 14.08 11.85 7.65
CA MET A 217 13.37 12.89 6.88
C MET A 217 13.93 14.28 7.16
N ALA A 218 13.90 15.14 6.15
CA ALA A 218 14.31 16.54 6.30
C ALA A 218 13.50 17.22 7.43
N GLY A 219 14.21 17.90 8.38
CA GLY A 219 13.57 18.68 9.41
C GLY A 219 13.74 18.18 10.86
N ASN A 220 14.70 17.31 11.13
CA ASN A 220 15.04 16.84 12.48
C ASN A 220 13.82 16.39 13.33
N THR A 221 13.19 15.31 12.88
CA THR A 221 12.00 14.72 13.55
C THR A 221 12.30 14.26 14.99
N ALA A 222 13.55 13.91 15.28
CA ALA A 222 13.96 13.57 16.65
C ALA A 222 13.78 14.77 17.60
N GLN A 223 14.18 15.97 17.19
CA GLN A 223 13.97 17.21 17.94
C GLN A 223 12.47 17.51 18.08
N LEU A 224 11.72 17.42 17.00
CA LEU A 224 10.26 17.59 17.00
C LEU A 224 9.56 16.71 18.05
N LEU A 225 10.00 15.47 18.22
CA LEU A 225 9.39 14.53 19.18
C LEU A 225 9.88 14.76 20.62
N SER A 226 11.07 15.33 20.83
CA SER A 226 11.64 15.57 22.14
C SER A 226 11.39 16.98 22.70
N ASP A 227 11.30 17.97 21.83
CA ASP A 227 11.11 19.37 22.20
C ASP A 227 9.62 19.78 22.14
N ASP A 228 9.02 19.99 23.31
CA ASP A 228 7.62 20.39 23.43
C ASP A 228 7.33 21.79 22.86
N GLN A 229 8.33 22.62 22.69
CA GLN A 229 8.23 24.01 22.20
C GLN A 229 8.48 24.13 20.70
N ASP A 230 8.82 23.04 20.02
CA ASP A 230 9.05 23.05 18.57
C ASP A 230 7.78 23.56 17.83
N PRO A 231 7.84 24.67 17.09
CA PRO A 231 6.68 25.27 16.43
C PRO A 231 5.98 24.34 15.42
N ARG A 232 6.72 23.40 14.84
CA ARG A 232 6.18 22.38 13.92
C ARG A 232 5.16 21.46 14.60
N ARG A 233 5.24 21.28 15.93
CA ARG A 233 4.25 20.51 16.70
C ARG A 233 2.86 21.10 16.56
N ARG A 234 2.75 22.43 16.61
CA ARG A 234 1.47 23.12 16.45
C ARG A 234 0.92 22.96 15.04
N GLU A 235 1.78 23.06 14.03
CA GLU A 235 1.40 22.84 12.64
C GLU A 235 0.88 21.41 12.43
N LEU A 236 1.58 20.39 12.91
CA LEU A 236 1.16 18.99 12.81
C LEU A 236 -0.18 18.74 13.53
N LEU A 237 -0.40 19.34 14.70
CA LEU A 237 -1.67 19.22 15.42
C LEU A 237 -2.82 19.91 14.67
N ASN A 238 -2.58 21.06 14.04
CA ASN A 238 -3.55 21.72 13.18
C ASN A 238 -3.90 20.85 11.97
N ARG A 239 -2.90 20.29 11.29
CA ARG A 239 -3.10 19.37 10.16
C ARG A 239 -3.83 18.09 10.59
N PHE A 240 -3.53 17.56 11.78
CA PHE A 240 -4.25 16.43 12.35
C PHE A 240 -5.73 16.80 12.59
N ALA A 241 -6.01 17.92 13.24
CA ALA A 241 -7.35 18.41 13.50
C ALA A 241 -8.15 18.58 12.20
N ASP A 242 -7.56 19.18 11.18
CA ASP A 242 -8.17 19.37 9.86
C ASP A 242 -8.49 18.02 9.19
N LYS A 243 -7.56 17.09 9.19
CA LYS A 243 -7.74 15.77 8.56
C LYS A 243 -8.82 14.96 9.26
N GLU A 244 -8.74 14.81 10.58
CA GLU A 244 -9.69 14.01 11.34
C GLU A 244 -11.10 14.62 11.30
N SER A 245 -11.21 15.94 11.49
CA SER A 245 -12.49 16.64 11.45
C SER A 245 -13.16 16.56 10.08
N THR A 246 -12.40 16.60 8.98
CA THR A 246 -12.94 16.43 7.63
C THR A 246 -13.50 15.02 7.42
N VAL A 247 -12.89 13.98 8.01
CA VAL A 247 -13.44 12.61 7.98
C VAL A 247 -14.79 12.55 8.69
N PHE A 248 -14.93 13.19 9.87
CA PHE A 248 -16.20 13.27 10.58
C PHE A 248 -17.26 14.05 9.78
N LEU A 249 -16.91 15.21 9.22
CA LEU A 249 -17.81 15.99 8.36
C LEU A 249 -18.30 15.17 7.17
N LYS A 250 -17.43 14.41 6.51
CA LYS A 250 -17.81 13.55 5.38
C LYS A 250 -18.80 12.47 5.79
N ARG A 251 -18.63 11.90 6.99
CA ARG A 251 -19.54 10.90 7.56
C ARG A 251 -20.91 11.53 7.83
N PHE A 252 -20.95 12.71 8.48
CA PHE A 252 -22.20 13.40 8.79
C PHE A 252 -22.85 13.92 7.51
N TRP A 253 -22.08 14.44 6.55
CA TRP A 253 -22.61 14.84 5.24
C TRP A 253 -23.40 13.72 4.57
N ARG A 254 -22.84 12.48 4.55
CA ARG A 254 -23.55 11.32 3.98
C ARG A 254 -24.85 10.97 4.74
N LYS A 255 -24.90 11.25 6.04
CA LYS A 255 -26.07 10.98 6.88
C LYS A 255 -27.20 11.97 6.59
N TYR A 256 -26.87 13.20 6.21
CA TYR A 256 -27.84 14.30 6.14
C TYR A 256 -28.04 14.92 4.75
N ARG A 257 -27.24 14.60 3.73
CA ARG A 257 -27.23 15.28 2.42
C ARG A 257 -28.58 15.28 1.69
N ASP A 258 -29.34 14.20 1.83
CA ASP A 258 -30.60 13.99 1.10
C ASP A 258 -31.84 14.26 1.97
N LYS A 259 -31.67 14.99 3.10
CA LYS A 259 -32.73 15.24 4.08
C LYS A 259 -33.15 16.71 4.10
N SER A 260 -34.44 16.94 4.26
CA SER A 260 -35.02 18.26 4.57
C SER A 260 -34.65 18.74 5.98
N PRO A 261 -34.77 20.04 6.30
CA PRO A 261 -34.52 20.57 7.65
C PRO A 261 -35.26 19.83 8.77
N ALA A 262 -36.53 19.50 8.55
CA ALA A 262 -37.35 18.76 9.52
C ALA A 262 -36.83 17.33 9.70
N GLU A 263 -36.53 16.62 8.61
CA GLU A 263 -35.97 15.28 8.66
C GLU A 263 -34.57 15.25 9.30
N MET A 264 -33.73 16.30 9.08
CA MET A 264 -32.44 16.41 9.76
C MET A 264 -32.62 16.56 11.26
N PHE A 265 -33.60 17.36 11.72
CA PHE A 265 -33.91 17.52 13.13
C PHE A 265 -34.41 16.22 13.75
N ASP A 266 -35.31 15.49 13.07
CA ASP A 266 -35.79 14.20 13.54
C ASP A 266 -34.67 13.17 13.61
N THR A 267 -33.85 13.09 12.55
CA THR A 267 -32.73 12.14 12.46
C THR A 267 -31.66 12.39 13.55
N VAL A 268 -31.42 13.65 13.93
CA VAL A 268 -30.44 13.94 15.01
C VAL A 268 -30.96 13.54 16.37
N LEU A 269 -32.26 13.51 16.57
CA LEU A 269 -32.88 13.06 17.82
C LEU A 269 -33.00 11.55 17.92
N GLU A 270 -32.95 10.82 16.81
CA GLU A 270 -33.00 9.35 16.77
C GLU A 270 -31.88 8.75 17.62
N GLY A 271 -32.25 7.79 18.50
CA GLY A 271 -31.31 7.11 19.37
C GLY A 271 -30.78 7.94 20.54
N LEU A 272 -31.18 9.21 20.68
CA LEU A 272 -30.83 10.02 21.84
C LEU A 272 -31.84 9.80 22.99
N ARG A 273 -31.29 9.55 24.18
CA ARG A 273 -32.14 9.66 25.41
C ARG A 273 -32.40 11.14 25.68
N LEU A 274 -33.55 11.63 25.26
CA LEU A 274 -33.91 13.03 25.42
C LEU A 274 -34.05 13.42 26.89
N SER A 275 -33.63 14.63 27.20
CA SER A 275 -33.88 15.32 28.47
C SER A 275 -34.10 16.81 28.17
N PRO A 276 -34.79 17.57 29.05
CA PRO A 276 -35.09 18.96 28.82
C PRO A 276 -33.83 19.81 28.47
N PRO A 277 -32.72 19.73 29.19
CA PRO A 277 -31.51 20.47 28.83
C PRO A 277 -30.93 20.10 27.45
N ARG A 278 -30.95 18.78 27.13
CA ARG A 278 -30.39 18.28 25.86
C ARG A 278 -31.20 18.74 24.67
N LEU A 279 -32.52 18.56 24.72
CA LEU A 279 -33.39 19.01 23.65
C LEU A 279 -33.37 20.53 23.49
N ALA A 280 -33.34 21.28 24.61
CA ALA A 280 -33.23 22.73 24.59
C ALA A 280 -31.93 23.18 23.90
N ALA A 281 -30.78 22.57 24.23
CA ALA A 281 -29.50 22.89 23.62
C ALA A 281 -29.52 22.62 22.10
N ILE A 282 -30.01 21.45 21.66
CA ILE A 282 -30.12 21.10 20.23
C ILE A 282 -31.05 22.08 19.51
N HIS A 283 -32.25 22.27 20.03
CA HIS A 283 -33.25 23.11 19.38
C HIS A 283 -32.80 24.59 19.28
N ARG A 284 -32.29 25.17 20.36
CA ARG A 284 -31.84 26.56 20.36
C ARG A 284 -30.61 26.82 19.48
N TYR A 285 -29.78 25.80 19.28
CA TYR A 285 -28.65 25.88 18.35
C TYR A 285 -29.13 25.82 16.89
N LEU A 286 -30.03 24.89 16.55
CA LEU A 286 -30.50 24.70 15.17
C LEU A 286 -31.52 25.74 14.74
N TYR A 287 -32.35 26.25 15.67
CA TYR A 287 -33.37 27.28 15.45
C TYR A 287 -33.12 28.48 16.34
N PRO A 288 -32.04 29.26 16.09
CA PRO A 288 -31.66 30.40 16.95
C PRO A 288 -32.70 31.51 17.02
N ARG A 289 -33.54 31.64 15.97
CA ARG A 289 -34.60 32.66 15.86
C ARG A 289 -35.97 32.18 16.33
N ALA A 290 -36.10 30.93 16.77
CA ALA A 290 -37.40 30.41 17.26
C ALA A 290 -37.89 31.24 18.46
N THR A 291 -39.20 31.55 18.49
CA THR A 291 -39.83 32.24 19.61
C THR A 291 -39.95 31.34 20.85
N PRO A 292 -40.16 31.89 22.05
CA PRO A 292 -40.43 31.09 23.24
C PRO A 292 -41.60 30.13 23.07
N GLU A 293 -42.64 30.53 22.35
CA GLU A 293 -43.87 29.74 22.10
C GLU A 293 -43.56 28.54 21.16
N GLU A 294 -42.79 28.78 20.09
CA GLU A 294 -42.34 27.72 19.17
C GLU A 294 -41.45 26.71 19.89
N PHE A 295 -40.50 27.20 20.69
CA PHE A 295 -39.64 26.36 21.52
C PHE A 295 -40.48 25.49 22.49
N ALA A 296 -41.45 26.09 23.21
CA ALA A 296 -42.32 25.37 24.15
C ALA A 296 -43.12 24.28 23.45
N LYS A 297 -43.65 24.53 22.25
CA LYS A 297 -44.36 23.53 21.43
C LYS A 297 -43.49 22.34 21.09
N VAL A 298 -42.26 22.59 20.66
CA VAL A 298 -41.31 21.50 20.33
C VAL A 298 -40.94 20.70 21.59
N MET A 299 -40.65 21.40 22.69
CA MET A 299 -40.33 20.74 23.96
C MET A 299 -41.48 19.82 24.42
N GLN A 300 -42.71 20.32 24.37
CA GLN A 300 -43.90 19.53 24.73
C GLN A 300 -44.09 18.31 23.81
N ALA A 301 -43.98 18.50 22.51
CA ALA A 301 -44.18 17.45 21.51
C ALA A 301 -43.14 16.32 21.63
N ARG A 302 -41.89 16.65 21.96
CA ARG A 302 -40.78 15.68 21.98
C ARG A 302 -40.49 15.07 23.35
N LEU A 303 -40.83 15.74 24.45
CA LEU A 303 -40.56 15.27 25.81
C LEU A 303 -41.80 14.60 26.46
N GLY A 304 -42.98 14.92 26.01
CA GLY A 304 -44.24 14.39 26.60
C GLY A 304 -44.27 14.56 28.12
N LYS A 305 -44.28 13.48 28.87
CA LYS A 305 -44.31 13.50 30.36
C LYS A 305 -43.04 14.10 30.99
N LEU A 306 -41.95 14.22 30.27
CA LEU A 306 -40.71 14.84 30.76
C LEU A 306 -40.67 16.35 30.51
N ASN A 307 -41.70 16.94 29.90
CA ASN A 307 -41.78 18.35 29.62
C ASN A 307 -41.84 19.17 30.92
N PRO A 308 -40.92 20.13 31.14
CA PRO A 308 -40.91 20.94 32.36
C PRO A 308 -42.02 21.98 32.37
N PRO A 309 -42.38 22.53 33.57
CA PRO A 309 -43.38 23.57 33.69
C PRO A 309 -42.93 24.87 32.98
N PRO A 310 -43.87 25.79 32.65
CA PRO A 310 -43.62 27.00 31.84
C PRO A 310 -42.42 27.84 32.32
N LYS A 311 -42.37 28.11 33.63
CA LYS A 311 -41.23 28.85 34.20
C LYS A 311 -39.86 28.22 33.91
N LYS A 312 -39.80 26.90 33.97
CA LYS A 312 -38.56 26.16 33.66
C LYS A 312 -38.25 26.12 32.17
N LEU A 313 -39.26 26.11 31.32
CA LEU A 313 -39.11 26.24 29.88
C LEU A 313 -38.49 27.59 29.51
N ASP A 314 -38.95 28.68 30.11
CA ASP A 314 -38.39 30.02 29.89
C ASP A 314 -36.91 30.13 30.36
N GLU A 315 -36.61 29.53 31.51
CA GLU A 315 -35.20 29.40 31.98
C GLU A 315 -34.32 28.63 30.98
N LEU A 316 -34.81 27.51 30.44
CA LEU A 316 -34.07 26.72 29.44
C LEU A 316 -33.90 27.48 28.13
N TYR A 317 -34.97 28.16 27.67
CA TYR A 317 -34.92 28.99 26.46
C TYR A 317 -33.84 30.08 26.54
N LYS A 318 -33.78 30.81 27.66
CA LYS A 318 -32.78 31.84 27.91
C LYS A 318 -31.38 31.27 28.05
N ARG A 319 -31.24 30.17 28.83
CA ARG A 319 -29.96 29.54 29.15
C ARG A 319 -29.23 28.99 27.92
N TYR A 320 -29.97 28.42 26.98
CA TYR A 320 -29.41 27.82 25.78
C TYR A 320 -29.52 28.71 24.54
N GLY A 321 -29.69 30.01 24.76
CA GLY A 321 -29.75 31.01 23.69
C GLY A 321 -28.47 31.05 22.81
N PRO A 322 -28.56 31.65 21.62
CA PRO A 322 -27.42 31.77 20.73
C PRO A 322 -26.20 32.40 21.41
N GLY A 323 -25.01 31.79 21.20
CA GLY A 323 -23.75 32.28 21.76
C GLY A 323 -23.51 31.96 23.26
N ALA A 324 -24.47 31.32 23.95
CA ALA A 324 -24.34 31.01 25.37
C ALA A 324 -23.24 29.96 25.67
N PHE A 325 -22.95 29.09 24.71
CA PHE A 325 -21.96 28.02 24.84
C PHE A 325 -21.10 27.91 23.59
N SER A 326 -19.84 27.49 23.75
CA SER A 326 -18.96 27.12 22.64
C SER A 326 -19.51 25.91 21.88
N LEU A 327 -19.09 25.71 20.62
CA LEU A 327 -19.52 24.56 19.84
C LEU A 327 -19.14 23.20 20.51
N PRO A 328 -17.95 23.02 21.11
CA PRO A 328 -17.62 21.84 21.91
C PRO A 328 -18.56 21.60 23.10
N ASP A 329 -18.92 22.67 23.83
CA ASP A 329 -19.83 22.57 24.98
C ASP A 329 -21.25 22.24 24.54
N GLN A 330 -21.73 22.82 23.44
CA GLN A 330 -23.02 22.47 22.84
C GLN A 330 -23.09 20.99 22.49
N GLY A 331 -22.05 20.45 21.84
CA GLY A 331 -21.95 19.02 21.52
C GLY A 331 -21.96 18.15 22.77
N TYR A 332 -21.23 18.54 23.82
CA TYR A 332 -21.19 17.83 25.11
C TYR A 332 -22.59 17.78 25.77
N ILE A 333 -23.28 18.91 25.83
CA ILE A 333 -24.64 19.01 26.41
C ILE A 333 -25.64 18.19 25.58
N ALA A 334 -25.56 18.32 24.26
CA ALA A 334 -26.43 17.63 23.32
C ALA A 334 -26.14 16.10 23.25
N ARG A 335 -24.99 15.64 23.72
CA ARG A 335 -24.47 14.29 23.53
C ARG A 335 -24.33 13.91 22.05
N LEU A 336 -23.94 14.89 21.27
CA LEU A 336 -23.67 14.80 19.84
C LEU A 336 -22.21 15.19 19.55
N HIS A 337 -21.71 14.74 18.42
CA HIS A 337 -20.43 15.28 17.94
C HIS A 337 -20.62 16.76 17.59
N PRO A 338 -19.78 17.69 18.07
CA PRO A 338 -19.98 19.13 17.81
C PRO A 338 -20.11 19.45 16.32
N LEU A 339 -19.27 18.87 15.47
CA LEU A 339 -19.33 19.09 14.01
C LEU A 339 -20.58 18.49 13.35
N GLU A 340 -21.24 17.50 13.96
CA GLU A 340 -22.54 17.01 13.49
C GLU A 340 -23.60 18.08 13.69
N LEU A 341 -23.65 18.65 14.89
CA LEU A 341 -24.59 19.72 15.24
C LEU A 341 -24.37 20.96 14.35
N TRP A 342 -23.09 21.35 14.16
CA TRP A 342 -22.73 22.46 13.28
C TRP A 342 -23.17 22.21 11.82
N LEU A 343 -22.89 21.02 11.29
CA LEU A 343 -23.23 20.68 9.89
C LEU A 343 -24.73 20.76 9.62
N ILE A 344 -25.57 20.29 10.57
CA ILE A 344 -27.03 20.40 10.44
C ILE A 344 -27.42 21.87 10.39
N GLY A 345 -26.95 22.69 11.34
CA GLY A 345 -27.23 24.15 11.36
C GLY A 345 -26.76 24.85 10.07
N TYR A 346 -25.58 24.52 9.59
CA TYR A 346 -25.04 25.06 8.34
C TYR A 346 -25.92 24.71 7.13
N ARG A 347 -26.33 23.44 7.02
CA ARG A 347 -27.17 22.98 5.90
C ARG A 347 -28.60 23.54 5.95
N MET A 348 -29.14 23.72 7.13
CA MET A 348 -30.44 24.38 7.30
C MET A 348 -30.42 25.83 6.78
N GLN A 349 -29.30 26.53 6.93
CA GLN A 349 -29.10 27.88 6.45
C GLN A 349 -28.66 27.97 4.98
N ASN A 350 -27.97 26.93 4.49
CA ASN A 350 -27.39 26.85 3.15
C ASN A 350 -27.78 25.52 2.45
N PRO A 351 -29.06 25.34 2.08
CA PRO A 351 -29.56 24.06 1.56
C PRO A 351 -28.93 23.65 0.22
N GLN A 352 -28.41 24.61 -0.56
CA GLN A 352 -27.77 24.35 -1.86
C GLN A 352 -26.25 24.19 -1.77
N ALA A 353 -25.65 24.32 -0.58
CA ALA A 353 -24.21 24.15 -0.42
C ALA A 353 -23.79 22.69 -0.69
N ASP A 354 -22.67 22.53 -1.39
CA ASP A 354 -22.03 21.24 -1.57
C ASP A 354 -21.08 20.88 -0.39
N PHE A 355 -20.49 19.69 -0.46
CA PHE A 355 -19.58 19.24 0.59
C PHE A 355 -18.31 20.11 0.67
N ALA A 356 -17.80 20.60 -0.45
CA ALA A 356 -16.60 21.43 -0.49
C ALA A 356 -16.83 22.77 0.20
N ALA A 357 -18.00 23.40 -0.04
CA ALA A 357 -18.42 24.61 0.65
C ALA A 357 -18.56 24.39 2.17
N ALA A 358 -19.14 23.27 2.59
CA ALA A 358 -19.26 22.94 4.01
C ALA A 358 -17.88 22.73 4.69
N VAL A 359 -16.92 22.09 4.00
CA VAL A 359 -15.54 21.93 4.48
C VAL A 359 -14.85 23.28 4.61
N ALA A 360 -14.99 24.16 3.62
CA ALA A 360 -14.41 25.50 3.65
C ALA A 360 -14.99 26.34 4.80
N ALA A 361 -16.33 26.35 4.95
CA ALA A 361 -17.03 27.12 5.97
C ALA A 361 -16.78 26.64 7.41
N SER A 362 -16.42 25.36 7.60
CA SER A 362 -16.20 24.77 8.93
C SER A 362 -14.78 24.92 9.49
N ARG A 363 -13.92 25.70 8.82
CA ARG A 363 -12.48 25.73 9.18
C ARG A 363 -12.24 26.11 10.64
N ASP A 364 -12.85 27.18 11.09
CA ASP A 364 -12.64 27.70 12.45
C ASP A 364 -13.29 26.79 13.49
N GLU A 365 -14.49 26.30 13.22
CA GLU A 365 -15.18 25.35 14.10
C GLU A 365 -14.46 24.03 14.24
N ARG A 366 -13.83 23.54 13.17
CA ARG A 366 -13.00 22.35 13.23
C ARG A 366 -11.80 22.55 14.15
N GLN A 367 -11.14 23.71 14.10
CA GLN A 367 -10.05 24.05 15.00
C GLN A 367 -10.54 24.25 16.44
N GLU A 368 -11.70 24.89 16.65
CA GLU A 368 -12.32 25.06 17.97
C GLU A 368 -12.62 23.71 18.63
N VAL A 369 -13.23 22.78 17.90
CA VAL A 369 -13.57 21.44 18.39
C VAL A 369 -12.33 20.65 18.83
N TYR A 370 -11.18 20.86 18.17
CA TYR A 370 -9.90 20.23 18.52
C TYR A 370 -9.03 21.09 19.43
N GLY A 371 -9.47 22.27 19.88
CA GLY A 371 -8.74 23.19 20.75
C GLY A 371 -8.22 22.55 22.05
N TRP A 372 -8.85 21.48 22.54
CA TRP A 372 -8.42 20.73 23.70
C TRP A 372 -7.02 20.07 23.53
N LEU A 373 -6.62 19.76 22.30
CA LEU A 373 -5.30 19.20 21.99
C LEU A 373 -4.16 20.15 22.37
N PHE A 374 -4.42 21.46 22.40
CA PHE A 374 -3.40 22.47 22.70
C PHE A 374 -3.24 22.75 24.21
N LYS A 375 -4.10 22.16 25.05
CA LYS A 375 -4.03 22.33 26.52
C LYS A 375 -2.95 21.44 27.13
N SER A 376 -2.13 21.96 28.02
CA SER A 376 -0.98 21.28 28.63
C SER A 376 -1.33 19.94 29.30
N ARG A 377 -2.50 19.84 29.94
CA ARG A 377 -2.99 18.60 30.56
C ARG A 377 -3.19 17.41 29.59
N HIS A 378 -3.17 17.65 28.29
CA HIS A 378 -3.35 16.63 27.26
C HIS A 378 -2.05 16.29 26.50
N ARG A 379 -0.88 16.43 27.16
CA ARG A 379 0.44 16.19 26.55
C ARG A 379 0.54 14.82 25.86
N SER A 380 0.18 13.74 26.55
CA SER A 380 0.25 12.38 25.97
C SER A 380 -0.64 12.22 24.72
N ALA A 381 -1.80 12.86 24.71
CA ALA A 381 -2.68 12.86 23.55
C ALA A 381 -2.08 13.64 22.37
N ARG A 382 -1.44 14.79 22.63
CA ARG A 382 -0.71 15.57 21.60
C ARG A 382 0.41 14.75 21.01
N ASP A 383 1.26 14.16 21.85
CA ASP A 383 2.41 13.37 21.41
C ASP A 383 1.98 12.17 20.55
N SER A 384 0.87 11.52 20.92
CA SER A 384 0.30 10.44 20.12
C SER A 384 -0.13 10.91 18.74
N ARG A 385 -0.79 12.10 18.63
CA ARG A 385 -1.24 12.63 17.32
C ARG A 385 -0.08 13.11 16.46
N ILE A 386 0.94 13.73 17.07
CA ILE A 386 2.15 14.11 16.35
C ILE A 386 2.85 12.87 15.79
N ARG A 387 3.00 11.81 16.60
CA ARG A 387 3.58 10.54 16.11
C ARG A 387 2.80 9.95 14.93
N ILE A 388 1.46 9.96 14.99
CA ILE A 388 0.62 9.52 13.87
C ILE A 388 0.89 10.34 12.60
N MET A 389 0.99 11.66 12.71
CA MET A 389 1.25 12.51 11.54
C MET A 389 2.63 12.28 10.96
N VAL A 390 3.64 12.16 11.82
CA VAL A 390 5.01 11.84 11.42
C VAL A 390 5.10 10.44 10.77
N GLU A 391 4.36 9.47 11.27
CA GLU A 391 4.27 8.14 10.67
C GLU A 391 3.66 8.21 9.26
N VAL A 392 2.60 8.98 9.07
CA VAL A 392 2.01 9.19 7.73
C VAL A 392 3.02 9.83 6.77
N GLU A 393 3.83 10.79 7.24
CA GLU A 393 4.91 11.40 6.45
C GLU A 393 6.01 10.39 6.10
N ALA A 394 6.38 9.50 7.04
CA ALA A 394 7.31 8.40 6.78
C ALA A 394 6.79 7.45 5.68
N PHE A 395 5.50 7.15 5.68
CA PHE A 395 4.89 6.36 4.58
C PHE A 395 4.90 7.11 3.24
N THR A 396 4.92 8.44 3.24
CA THR A 396 5.12 9.22 2.01
C THR A 396 6.53 9.02 1.43
N ASP A 397 7.57 8.99 2.27
CA ASP A 397 8.94 8.65 1.84
C ASP A 397 8.99 7.21 1.28
N ILE A 398 8.41 6.24 2.00
CA ILE A 398 8.32 4.85 1.54
C ILE A 398 7.60 4.76 0.18
N HIS A 399 6.50 5.50 0.02
CA HIS A 399 5.76 5.57 -1.25
C HIS A 399 6.63 6.12 -2.39
N GLN A 400 7.40 7.18 -2.16
CA GLN A 400 8.31 7.74 -3.18
C GLN A 400 9.39 6.72 -3.58
N ARG A 401 9.91 5.92 -2.63
CA ARG A 401 10.85 4.82 -2.91
C ARG A 401 10.18 3.74 -3.75
N TRP A 402 8.96 3.34 -3.41
CA TRP A 402 8.20 2.35 -4.20
C TRP A 402 7.84 2.86 -5.60
N ALA A 403 7.45 4.13 -5.76
CA ALA A 403 7.17 4.74 -7.06
C ALA A 403 8.40 4.74 -7.98
N ARG A 404 9.59 5.01 -7.41
CA ARG A 404 10.87 4.89 -8.13
C ARG A 404 11.11 3.47 -8.63
N LEU A 405 10.66 2.47 -7.88
CA LEU A 405 10.72 1.04 -8.22
C LEU A 405 9.47 0.55 -8.99
N GLY A 406 8.73 1.43 -9.63
CA GLY A 406 7.60 1.08 -10.49
C GLY A 406 6.26 0.84 -9.78
N PHE A 407 6.07 1.26 -8.51
CA PHE A 407 4.75 1.22 -7.88
C PHE A 407 3.80 2.18 -8.60
N PRO A 408 2.62 1.70 -9.06
CA PRO A 408 1.87 2.38 -10.12
C PRO A 408 0.78 3.34 -9.60
N PHE A 409 0.62 3.50 -8.29
CA PHE A 409 -0.46 4.29 -7.71
C PHE A 409 0.08 5.52 -6.99
N ASP A 410 -0.66 6.64 -7.04
CA ASP A 410 -0.30 7.91 -6.41
C ASP A 410 -0.34 7.86 -4.87
N HIS A 411 -0.99 6.85 -4.31
CA HIS A 411 -1.13 6.69 -2.86
C HIS A 411 -0.94 5.24 -2.43
N MET A 412 -0.25 5.06 -1.30
CA MET A 412 -0.22 3.81 -0.57
C MET A 412 -0.99 3.94 0.76
N VAL A 413 -1.41 2.83 1.31
CA VAL A 413 -2.02 2.78 2.65
C VAL A 413 -0.92 3.02 3.70
N PRO A 414 -0.98 4.10 4.48
CA PRO A 414 0.03 4.41 5.50
C PRO A 414 -0.18 3.54 6.74
N SER A 415 0.07 2.24 6.58
CA SER A 415 -0.12 1.22 7.62
C SER A 415 0.89 0.10 7.46
N LEU A 416 1.27 -0.53 8.56
CA LEU A 416 2.12 -1.72 8.56
C LEU A 416 1.49 -2.91 7.83
N ALA A 417 0.16 -2.91 7.63
CA ALA A 417 -0.53 -3.88 6.78
C ALA A 417 -0.05 -3.86 5.32
N SER A 418 0.57 -2.75 4.87
CA SER A 418 1.17 -2.63 3.55
C SER A 418 2.31 -3.62 3.32
N ALA A 419 2.94 -4.14 4.38
CA ALA A 419 3.89 -5.26 4.29
C ALA A 419 3.24 -6.55 3.79
N LEU A 420 1.91 -6.66 3.91
CA LEU A 420 1.12 -7.84 3.55
C LEU A 420 0.19 -7.60 2.35
N GLY A 421 0.32 -6.43 1.69
CA GLY A 421 -0.35 -6.16 0.43
C GLY A 421 -1.57 -5.24 0.50
N SER A 422 -1.91 -4.66 1.66
CA SER A 422 -3.11 -3.79 1.82
C SER A 422 -3.10 -2.52 0.95
N SER A 423 -1.94 -2.10 0.44
CA SER A 423 -1.85 -0.97 -0.51
C SER A 423 -2.30 -1.36 -1.92
N GLY A 424 -2.44 -2.65 -2.20
CA GLY A 424 -2.63 -3.17 -3.53
C GLY A 424 -1.38 -3.01 -4.41
N ASP A 425 -1.36 -3.72 -5.51
CA ASP A 425 -0.35 -3.60 -6.56
C ASP A 425 -0.95 -3.98 -7.92
N ARG A 426 -0.15 -3.94 -8.96
CA ARG A 426 -0.51 -4.33 -10.32
C ARG A 426 0.44 -5.43 -10.79
N PRO A 427 -0.03 -6.51 -11.42
CA PRO A 427 0.85 -7.57 -11.90
C PRO A 427 2.00 -7.06 -12.78
N ALA A 428 1.71 -6.20 -13.76
CA ALA A 428 2.74 -5.63 -14.63
C ALA A 428 3.77 -4.76 -13.87
N ALA A 429 3.35 -4.03 -12.83
CA ALA A 429 4.25 -3.23 -12.01
C ALA A 429 5.18 -4.08 -11.12
N LEU A 430 4.73 -5.26 -10.69
CA LEU A 430 5.58 -6.24 -10.02
C LEU A 430 6.57 -6.87 -11.02
N ALA A 431 6.15 -7.15 -12.25
CA ALA A 431 7.06 -7.59 -13.30
C ALA A 431 8.11 -6.51 -13.62
N GLU A 432 7.73 -5.23 -13.67
CA GLU A 432 8.69 -4.13 -13.83
C GLU A 432 9.75 -4.12 -12.72
N LEU A 433 9.35 -4.30 -11.46
CA LEU A 433 10.30 -4.41 -10.34
C LEU A 433 11.25 -5.61 -10.53
N MET A 434 10.73 -6.75 -11.00
CA MET A 434 11.59 -7.90 -11.32
C MET A 434 12.58 -7.57 -12.44
N GLY A 435 12.15 -6.84 -13.45
CA GLY A 435 13.03 -6.32 -14.52
C GLY A 435 14.13 -5.42 -13.98
N ILE A 436 13.81 -4.50 -13.05
CA ILE A 436 14.81 -3.64 -12.38
C ILE A 436 15.87 -4.51 -11.68
N ILE A 437 15.45 -5.55 -10.96
CA ILE A 437 16.34 -6.48 -10.25
C ILE A 437 17.24 -7.23 -11.23
N LEU A 438 16.70 -7.73 -12.36
CA LEU A 438 17.48 -8.43 -13.38
C LEU A 438 18.41 -7.50 -14.18
N ASN A 439 18.03 -6.23 -14.32
CA ASN A 439 18.84 -5.19 -14.99
C ASN A 439 19.86 -4.53 -14.04
N ASP A 440 20.29 -5.22 -12.98
CA ASP A 440 21.25 -4.74 -11.99
C ASP A 440 20.89 -3.37 -11.39
N GLY A 441 19.59 -3.14 -11.18
CA GLY A 441 19.05 -1.93 -10.59
C GLY A 441 18.76 -0.81 -11.59
N VAL A 442 18.83 -1.08 -12.89
CA VAL A 442 18.45 -0.12 -13.94
C VAL A 442 16.99 -0.34 -14.33
N ARG A 443 16.16 0.69 -14.20
CA ARG A 443 14.79 0.72 -14.70
C ARG A 443 14.81 1.03 -16.19
N LEU A 444 14.60 0.01 -16.99
CA LEU A 444 14.44 0.13 -18.43
C LEU A 444 12.95 0.34 -18.78
N PRO A 445 12.65 1.07 -19.85
CA PRO A 445 11.27 1.22 -20.31
C PRO A 445 10.68 -0.12 -20.79
N THR A 446 9.39 -0.30 -20.61
CA THR A 446 8.63 -1.39 -21.22
C THR A 446 8.37 -1.10 -22.68
N VAL A 447 8.72 -2.04 -23.57
CA VAL A 447 8.58 -1.91 -25.03
C VAL A 447 7.50 -2.87 -25.52
N ARG A 448 6.50 -2.32 -26.20
CA ARG A 448 5.41 -3.06 -26.86
C ARG A 448 5.42 -2.92 -28.37
N ILE A 449 5.98 -1.81 -28.87
CA ILE A 449 6.03 -1.46 -30.28
C ILE A 449 7.48 -1.06 -30.58
N ASP A 450 8.07 -1.66 -31.60
CA ASP A 450 9.41 -1.34 -32.10
C ASP A 450 9.33 -0.21 -33.14
N ASP A 451 8.41 -0.28 -34.10
CA ASP A 451 8.20 0.76 -35.10
C ASP A 451 6.74 0.86 -35.60
N LEU A 452 6.44 2.02 -36.15
CA LEU A 452 5.18 2.32 -36.85
C LEU A 452 5.53 2.79 -38.27
N HIS A 453 4.93 2.15 -39.27
CA HIS A 453 5.15 2.46 -40.67
C HIS A 453 3.83 2.87 -41.32
N PHE A 454 3.72 4.14 -41.67
CA PHE A 454 2.55 4.74 -42.28
C PHE A 454 2.72 4.86 -43.80
N ALA A 455 1.64 4.63 -44.55
CA ALA A 455 1.51 4.92 -45.95
C ALA A 455 2.68 4.41 -46.83
N ALA A 456 3.12 3.18 -46.58
CA ALA A 456 4.21 2.55 -47.30
C ALA A 456 4.07 2.62 -48.81
N GLY A 457 5.15 2.97 -49.52
CA GLY A 457 5.16 3.08 -50.98
C GLY A 457 4.41 4.28 -51.56
N THR A 458 4.07 5.29 -50.72
CA THR A 458 3.42 6.53 -51.14
C THR A 458 4.32 7.73 -50.87
N PRO A 459 4.05 8.93 -51.47
CA PRO A 459 4.78 10.17 -51.16
C PRO A 459 4.65 10.62 -49.68
N TYR A 460 3.72 10.03 -48.93
CA TYR A 460 3.46 10.33 -47.52
C TYR A 460 4.04 9.26 -46.57
N GLU A 461 4.90 8.39 -47.10
CA GLU A 461 5.53 7.34 -46.31
C GLU A 461 6.28 7.92 -45.10
N THR A 462 5.91 7.46 -43.92
CA THR A 462 6.55 7.89 -42.69
C THR A 462 6.83 6.68 -41.81
N ARG A 463 8.07 6.56 -41.33
CA ARG A 463 8.47 5.53 -40.38
C ARG A 463 8.89 6.18 -39.07
N LEU A 464 8.26 5.74 -37.99
CA LEU A 464 8.56 6.17 -36.64
C LEU A 464 9.22 5.00 -35.90
N GLU A 465 10.53 5.09 -35.74
CA GLU A 465 11.30 4.13 -34.96
C GLU A 465 11.45 4.65 -33.53
N ARG A 466 11.51 3.71 -32.61
CA ARG A 466 11.68 4.04 -31.20
C ARG A 466 13.12 4.52 -30.96
N GLU A 467 13.25 5.67 -30.29
CA GLU A 467 14.54 6.14 -29.78
C GLU A 467 15.10 5.20 -28.71
N SER A 468 16.39 4.92 -28.79
CA SER A 468 17.08 4.15 -27.75
C SER A 468 17.23 4.96 -26.46
N THR A 469 16.95 4.35 -25.31
CA THR A 469 17.15 5.00 -24.01
C THR A 469 18.02 4.12 -23.12
N ASN A 470 18.96 4.74 -22.39
CA ASN A 470 19.85 4.02 -21.49
C ASN A 470 19.19 3.57 -20.17
N GLY A 471 17.90 3.84 -20.00
CA GLY A 471 17.20 3.59 -18.75
C GLY A 471 17.65 4.52 -17.61
N LYS A 472 17.14 4.27 -16.42
CA LYS A 472 17.48 5.04 -15.21
C LYS A 472 17.91 4.09 -14.10
N ARG A 473 19.10 4.29 -13.54
CA ARG A 473 19.50 3.56 -12.32
C ARG A 473 18.63 4.01 -11.16
N VAL A 474 17.94 3.06 -10.55
CA VAL A 474 17.02 3.30 -9.42
C VAL A 474 17.38 2.47 -8.19
N MET A 475 18.31 1.52 -8.33
CA MET A 475 18.80 0.62 -7.28
C MET A 475 20.28 0.34 -7.51
N LEU A 476 21.03 0.08 -6.43
CA LEU A 476 22.44 -0.32 -6.55
C LEU A 476 22.55 -1.77 -7.07
N PRO A 477 23.61 -2.09 -7.87
CA PRO A 477 23.82 -3.44 -8.38
C PRO A 477 23.92 -4.50 -7.27
N GLU A 478 24.57 -4.16 -6.15
CA GLU A 478 24.74 -5.05 -4.99
C GLU A 478 23.37 -5.39 -4.35
N VAL A 479 22.48 -4.39 -4.24
CA VAL A 479 21.11 -4.59 -3.75
C VAL A 479 20.35 -5.51 -4.69
N ALA A 480 20.44 -5.29 -6.00
CA ALA A 480 19.80 -6.13 -7.00
C ALA A 480 20.33 -7.58 -6.97
N ALA A 481 21.65 -7.75 -6.80
CA ALA A 481 22.28 -9.07 -6.68
C ALA A 481 21.79 -9.82 -5.43
N THR A 482 21.75 -9.13 -4.29
CA THR A 482 21.21 -9.72 -3.03
C THR A 482 19.75 -10.13 -3.21
N LEU A 483 18.91 -9.28 -3.83
CA LEU A 483 17.50 -9.64 -4.10
C LEU A 483 17.38 -10.84 -5.03
N ARG A 484 18.18 -10.95 -6.11
CA ARG A 484 18.18 -12.13 -6.99
C ARG A 484 18.48 -13.41 -6.22
N GLY A 485 19.50 -13.39 -5.36
CA GLY A 485 19.85 -14.53 -4.51
C GLY A 485 18.72 -14.95 -3.55
N LEU A 486 18.08 -13.96 -2.92
CA LEU A 486 16.93 -14.21 -2.03
C LEU A 486 15.74 -14.80 -2.79
N LEU A 487 15.43 -14.29 -3.99
CA LEU A 487 14.32 -14.77 -4.83
C LEU A 487 14.58 -16.18 -5.38
N ALA A 488 15.82 -16.51 -5.74
CA ALA A 488 16.21 -17.87 -6.11
C ALA A 488 15.96 -18.85 -4.94
N GLY A 489 16.28 -18.45 -3.71
CA GLY A 489 16.01 -19.25 -2.51
C GLY A 489 14.53 -19.61 -2.31
N VAL A 490 13.58 -18.78 -2.79
CA VAL A 490 12.13 -19.06 -2.73
C VAL A 490 11.77 -20.27 -3.60
N VAL A 491 12.46 -20.47 -4.71
CA VAL A 491 12.29 -21.62 -5.61
C VAL A 491 13.07 -22.81 -5.10
N GLU A 492 14.30 -22.62 -4.63
CA GLU A 492 15.15 -23.72 -4.19
C GLU A 492 14.57 -24.46 -2.98
N ASN A 493 14.14 -23.74 -1.95
CA ASN A 493 13.73 -24.33 -0.67
C ASN A 493 12.50 -23.64 -0.05
N GLY A 494 11.75 -22.84 -0.82
CA GLY A 494 10.67 -22.02 -0.30
C GLY A 494 9.29 -22.33 -0.88
N THR A 495 8.45 -21.31 -0.93
CA THR A 495 7.04 -21.41 -1.33
C THR A 495 6.83 -21.75 -2.81
N ALA A 496 7.85 -21.59 -3.67
CA ALA A 496 7.80 -21.92 -5.10
C ALA A 496 8.65 -23.14 -5.49
N ARG A 497 8.99 -24.01 -4.52
CA ARG A 497 9.85 -25.21 -4.74
C ARG A 497 9.36 -26.17 -5.82
N ARG A 498 8.10 -26.08 -6.26
CA ARG A 498 7.54 -26.87 -7.38
C ARG A 498 8.26 -26.62 -8.72
N LEU A 499 8.95 -25.46 -8.84
CA LEU A 499 9.69 -25.06 -10.04
C LEU A 499 11.19 -25.41 -9.97
N LYS A 500 11.67 -25.97 -8.85
CA LYS A 500 13.08 -26.35 -8.70
C LYS A 500 13.52 -27.34 -9.78
N GLY A 501 14.55 -26.97 -10.57
CA GLY A 501 15.14 -27.81 -11.62
C GLY A 501 14.22 -28.13 -12.80
N VAL A 502 13.06 -27.47 -12.91
CA VAL A 502 12.09 -27.73 -14.00
C VAL A 502 12.55 -27.09 -15.30
N LEU A 503 13.08 -25.86 -15.23
CA LEU A 503 13.60 -25.15 -16.41
C LEU A 503 15.05 -25.53 -16.67
N LYS A 504 15.36 -25.86 -17.94
CA LYS A 504 16.70 -26.28 -18.37
C LYS A 504 17.18 -25.44 -19.54
N ASP A 505 18.48 -25.22 -19.63
CA ASP A 505 19.13 -24.63 -20.78
C ASP A 505 19.24 -25.61 -21.98
N ALA A 506 19.90 -25.17 -23.06
CA ALA A 506 20.11 -25.99 -24.25
C ALA A 506 20.95 -27.24 -24.00
N GLU A 507 21.83 -27.18 -23.01
CA GLU A 507 22.73 -28.27 -22.57
C GLU A 507 22.07 -29.20 -21.53
N GLY A 508 20.80 -28.95 -21.19
CA GLY A 508 20.04 -29.72 -20.21
C GLY A 508 20.36 -29.42 -18.75
N GLN A 509 21.16 -28.37 -18.47
CA GLN A 509 21.46 -27.94 -17.11
C GLN A 509 20.32 -27.09 -16.51
N PRO A 510 20.10 -27.17 -15.20
CA PRO A 510 19.07 -26.32 -14.56
C PRO A 510 19.37 -24.82 -14.73
N MET A 511 18.43 -24.09 -15.32
CA MET A 511 18.48 -22.64 -15.35
C MET A 511 18.02 -22.04 -14.02
N ALA A 512 18.59 -20.91 -13.63
CA ALA A 512 18.17 -20.18 -12.43
C ALA A 512 16.72 -19.69 -12.58
N VAL A 513 15.89 -20.03 -11.59
CA VAL A 513 14.52 -19.55 -11.46
C VAL A 513 14.35 -18.96 -10.08
N GLY A 514 13.72 -17.81 -9.99
CA GLY A 514 13.42 -17.17 -8.71
C GLY A 514 12.15 -16.37 -8.76
N GLY A 515 11.67 -15.95 -7.60
CA GLY A 515 10.47 -15.13 -7.57
C GLY A 515 9.88 -14.97 -6.19
N LYS A 516 8.74 -14.29 -6.13
CA LYS A 516 7.97 -14.10 -4.89
C LYS A 516 6.52 -14.48 -5.09
N THR A 517 6.03 -15.30 -4.19
CA THR A 517 4.63 -15.75 -4.14
C THR A 517 3.78 -14.81 -3.29
N GLY A 518 2.51 -14.65 -3.64
CA GLY A 518 1.54 -13.91 -2.84
C GLY A 518 0.15 -14.50 -2.94
N THR A 519 -0.61 -14.42 -1.86
CA THR A 519 -2.04 -14.78 -1.79
C THR A 519 -2.77 -13.60 -1.17
N GLY A 520 -3.76 -13.07 -1.85
CA GLY A 520 -4.65 -12.01 -1.37
C GLY A 520 -6.06 -12.55 -1.16
N ASP A 521 -6.65 -12.17 -0.04
CA ASP A 521 -8.05 -12.43 0.29
C ASP A 521 -8.66 -11.10 0.71
N ASN A 522 -9.11 -10.34 -0.28
CA ASN A 522 -9.63 -8.99 -0.07
C ASN A 522 -11.07 -9.06 0.44
N ARG A 523 -11.25 -8.58 1.67
CA ARG A 523 -12.54 -8.62 2.36
C ARG A 523 -12.91 -7.24 2.91
N LEU A 524 -14.20 -6.93 2.86
CA LEU A 524 -14.75 -5.78 3.56
C LEU A 524 -15.25 -6.26 4.92
N GLU A 525 -14.58 -5.83 5.97
CA GLU A 525 -14.93 -6.19 7.33
C GLU A 525 -15.52 -4.99 8.08
N THR A 526 -16.63 -5.24 8.79
CA THR A 526 -17.17 -4.30 9.75
C THR A 526 -16.76 -4.77 11.15
N VAL A 527 -16.12 -3.88 11.89
CA VAL A 527 -15.63 -4.20 13.24
C VAL A 527 -16.31 -3.33 14.29
N THR A 528 -16.57 -3.89 15.47
CA THR A 528 -17.01 -3.14 16.65
C THR A 528 -15.90 -2.24 17.18
N ARG A 529 -16.22 -1.34 18.12
CA ARG A 529 -15.19 -0.54 18.83
C ARG A 529 -14.18 -1.39 19.60
N SER A 530 -14.57 -2.59 20.00
CA SER A 530 -13.70 -3.57 20.68
C SER A 530 -12.88 -4.44 19.74
N GLY A 531 -12.98 -4.23 18.40
CA GLY A 531 -12.18 -4.96 17.41
C GLY A 531 -12.81 -6.29 16.95
N TRP A 532 -14.03 -6.63 17.37
CA TRP A 532 -14.72 -7.83 16.90
C TRP A 532 -15.30 -7.62 15.50
N VAL A 533 -15.02 -8.55 14.60
CA VAL A 533 -15.60 -8.56 13.24
C VAL A 533 -17.10 -8.93 13.35
N THR A 534 -17.97 -8.02 12.91
CA THR A 534 -19.43 -8.23 12.89
C THR A 534 -19.93 -8.69 11.53
N SER A 535 -19.25 -8.32 10.46
CA SER A 535 -19.51 -8.83 9.11
C SER A 535 -18.21 -8.87 8.31
N SER A 536 -18.11 -9.82 7.39
CA SER A 536 -16.96 -9.99 6.50
C SER A 536 -17.47 -10.44 5.13
N THR A 537 -17.36 -9.57 4.13
CA THR A 537 -17.80 -9.82 2.75
C THR A 537 -16.58 -9.90 1.84
N ALA A 538 -16.39 -11.01 1.16
CA ALA A 538 -15.30 -11.16 0.20
C ALA A 538 -15.50 -10.23 -1.00
N ARG A 539 -14.43 -9.59 -1.43
CA ARG A 539 -14.37 -8.75 -2.63
C ARG A 539 -13.70 -9.45 -3.80
N ASN A 540 -12.63 -10.12 -3.52
CA ASN A 540 -11.93 -10.97 -4.48
C ASN A 540 -10.90 -11.84 -3.76
N ARG A 541 -10.46 -12.88 -4.46
CA ARG A 541 -9.32 -13.70 -4.07
C ARG A 541 -8.30 -13.69 -5.19
N THR A 542 -7.02 -13.52 -4.82
CA THR A 542 -5.89 -13.50 -5.74
C THR A 542 -4.82 -14.48 -5.29
N ALA A 543 -4.10 -15.02 -6.26
CA ALA A 543 -2.84 -15.70 -6.02
C ALA A 543 -1.88 -15.33 -7.15
N THR A 544 -0.69 -14.87 -6.80
CA THR A 544 0.28 -14.33 -7.76
C THR A 544 1.66 -14.91 -7.52
N PHE A 545 2.36 -15.18 -8.61
CA PHE A 545 3.78 -15.45 -8.62
C PHE A 545 4.46 -14.46 -9.56
N VAL A 546 5.28 -13.56 -9.01
CA VAL A 546 6.21 -12.73 -9.79
C VAL A 546 7.53 -13.45 -9.86
N PHE A 547 8.09 -13.60 -11.07
CA PHE A 547 9.20 -14.52 -11.31
C PHE A 547 10.23 -13.97 -12.30
N PHE A 548 11.42 -14.58 -12.24
CA PHE A 548 12.37 -14.58 -13.34
C PHE A 548 12.69 -16.02 -13.79
N LEU A 549 12.98 -16.19 -15.08
CA LEU A 549 13.35 -17.43 -15.73
C LEU A 549 14.69 -17.21 -16.46
N GLY A 550 15.74 -17.77 -15.92
CA GLY A 550 17.10 -17.50 -16.41
C GLY A 550 17.51 -16.01 -16.25
N PRO A 551 18.53 -15.55 -16.99
CA PRO A 551 19.09 -14.20 -16.83
C PRO A 551 18.30 -13.11 -17.57
N ARG A 552 17.35 -13.48 -18.43
CA ARG A 552 16.75 -12.54 -19.39
C ARG A 552 15.24 -12.39 -19.29
N HIS A 553 14.52 -13.40 -18.81
CA HIS A 553 13.05 -13.42 -18.85
C HIS A 553 12.48 -13.25 -17.45
N PHE A 554 11.38 -12.50 -17.37
CA PHE A 554 10.68 -12.26 -16.12
C PHE A 554 9.21 -11.92 -16.39
N GLY A 555 8.38 -12.04 -15.38
CA GLY A 555 6.96 -11.77 -15.54
C GLY A 555 6.14 -12.07 -14.30
N THR A 556 4.84 -12.16 -14.51
CA THR A 556 3.86 -12.55 -13.48
C THR A 556 2.86 -13.55 -14.02
N LEU A 557 2.41 -14.44 -13.15
CA LEU A 557 1.21 -15.24 -13.35
C LEU A 557 0.28 -15.02 -12.16
N THR A 558 -0.95 -14.60 -12.41
CA THR A 558 -1.95 -14.30 -11.40
C THR A 558 -3.22 -15.11 -11.65
N ALA A 559 -3.74 -15.75 -10.61
CA ALA A 559 -5.08 -16.32 -10.57
C ALA A 559 -6.00 -15.39 -9.78
N TYR A 560 -7.22 -15.16 -10.28
CA TYR A 560 -8.15 -14.17 -9.76
C TYR A 560 -9.59 -14.70 -9.77
N VAL A 561 -10.31 -14.46 -8.67
CA VAL A 561 -11.75 -14.68 -8.57
C VAL A 561 -12.40 -13.44 -7.99
N ALA A 562 -13.41 -12.90 -8.67
CA ALA A 562 -14.12 -11.68 -8.28
C ALA A 562 -15.30 -11.98 -7.34
N GLY A 563 -15.69 -10.96 -6.57
CA GLY A 563 -16.94 -10.94 -5.83
C GLY A 563 -17.04 -11.94 -4.67
N GLU A 564 -18.26 -12.15 -4.21
CA GLU A 564 -18.57 -13.02 -3.07
C GLU A 564 -18.29 -14.50 -3.35
N GLU A 565 -18.33 -14.92 -4.62
CA GLU A 565 -17.95 -16.26 -5.06
C GLU A 565 -16.54 -16.63 -4.62
N SER A 566 -15.66 -15.65 -4.43
CA SER A 566 -14.30 -15.87 -3.94
C SER A 566 -14.24 -16.57 -2.57
N ASN A 567 -15.32 -16.54 -1.76
CA ASN A 567 -15.44 -17.28 -0.50
C ASN A 567 -15.35 -18.81 -0.67
N ARG A 568 -15.73 -19.32 -1.84
CA ARG A 568 -15.73 -20.77 -2.12
C ARG A 568 -14.32 -21.32 -2.36
N PHE A 569 -13.33 -20.43 -2.58
CA PHE A 569 -11.98 -20.79 -2.97
C PHE A 569 -11.02 -20.79 -1.80
N LYS A 570 -10.14 -21.81 -1.78
CA LYS A 570 -9.07 -21.96 -0.78
C LYS A 570 -7.68 -21.99 -1.42
N PHE A 571 -7.60 -21.76 -2.74
CA PHE A 571 -6.30 -21.78 -3.40
C PHE A 571 -5.35 -20.73 -2.81
N THR A 572 -4.08 -21.03 -2.85
CA THR A 572 -2.99 -20.15 -2.45
C THR A 572 -2.08 -19.86 -3.64
N SER A 573 -0.97 -19.17 -3.40
CA SER A 573 0.07 -18.98 -4.42
C SER A 573 0.69 -20.27 -4.96
N ALA A 574 0.35 -21.43 -4.42
CA ALA A 574 0.67 -22.73 -5.01
C ALA A 574 0.02 -22.89 -6.40
N LEU A 575 -1.16 -22.27 -6.62
CA LEU A 575 -1.89 -22.36 -7.88
C LEU A 575 -1.12 -21.73 -9.05
N PRO A 576 -0.74 -20.42 -9.04
CA PRO A 576 0.04 -19.84 -10.14
C PRO A 576 1.42 -20.48 -10.28
N VAL A 577 2.05 -20.97 -9.21
CA VAL A 577 3.33 -21.71 -9.31
C VAL A 577 3.13 -23.04 -10.06
N GLN A 578 2.06 -23.76 -9.76
CA GLN A 578 1.75 -25.02 -10.46
C GLN A 578 1.34 -24.77 -11.92
N ALA A 579 0.54 -23.73 -12.18
CA ALA A 579 0.18 -23.35 -13.55
C ALA A 579 1.40 -22.98 -14.38
N LEU A 580 2.35 -22.20 -13.81
CA LEU A 580 3.62 -21.90 -14.48
C LEU A 580 4.45 -23.17 -14.72
N LYS A 581 4.50 -24.12 -13.77
CA LYS A 581 5.17 -25.40 -13.97
C LYS A 581 4.62 -26.16 -15.17
N GLY A 582 3.30 -26.22 -15.31
CA GLY A 582 2.64 -26.86 -16.48
C GLY A 582 2.88 -26.11 -17.79
N MET A 583 3.17 -24.81 -17.74
CA MET A 583 3.49 -23.98 -18.89
C MET A 583 4.96 -24.07 -19.34
N ILE A 584 5.88 -24.53 -18.49
CA ILE A 584 7.32 -24.59 -18.82
C ILE A 584 7.59 -25.31 -20.13
N PRO A 585 6.96 -26.45 -20.50
CA PRO A 585 7.18 -27.08 -21.79
C PRO A 585 6.88 -26.20 -23.01
N LEU A 586 5.95 -25.24 -22.90
CA LEU A 586 5.67 -24.25 -23.93
C LEU A 586 6.72 -23.15 -23.97
N LEU A 587 7.20 -22.72 -22.81
CA LEU A 587 8.15 -21.60 -22.68
C LEU A 587 9.59 -22.04 -23.01
N GLN A 588 9.98 -23.24 -22.63
CA GLN A 588 11.38 -23.70 -22.67
C GLN A 588 12.04 -23.59 -24.05
N PRO A 589 11.40 -24.03 -25.17
CA PRO A 589 12.00 -23.88 -26.50
C PRO A 589 12.31 -22.41 -26.85
N TYR A 590 11.40 -21.49 -26.46
CA TYR A 590 11.60 -20.05 -26.66
C TYR A 590 12.75 -19.52 -25.81
N LEU A 591 12.79 -19.89 -24.52
CA LEU A 591 13.81 -19.42 -23.57
C LEU A 591 15.22 -19.94 -23.93
N GLN A 592 15.33 -21.09 -24.58
CA GLN A 592 16.58 -21.68 -25.04
C GLN A 592 17.10 -21.07 -26.34
N ALA A 593 16.20 -20.80 -27.30
CA ALA A 593 16.57 -20.33 -28.64
C ALA A 593 17.23 -18.93 -28.63
N GLU A 594 16.90 -18.08 -27.66
CA GLU A 594 17.39 -16.71 -27.59
C GLU A 594 18.65 -16.53 -26.72
N ALA A 595 19.18 -17.58 -26.10
CA ALA A 595 20.40 -17.52 -25.32
C ALA A 595 21.65 -17.10 -26.14
N THR A 596 21.55 -17.18 -27.47
CA THR A 596 22.66 -16.93 -28.41
C THR A 596 22.78 -15.48 -28.89
N ALA A 597 21.82 -14.59 -28.62
CA ALA A 597 21.71 -13.32 -29.38
C ALA A 597 22.01 -12.00 -28.66
N CYS A 598 22.30 -11.94 -27.37
CA CYS A 598 22.50 -10.64 -26.69
C CYS A 598 23.65 -10.59 -25.70
N GLN A 599 24.61 -9.72 -25.96
CA GLN A 599 25.59 -9.28 -24.96
C GLN A 599 24.95 -8.29 -23.98
N ALA A 600 25.24 -8.46 -22.68
CA ALA A 600 24.83 -7.52 -21.65
C ALA A 600 25.42 -6.12 -21.89
N PRO A 601 24.76 -5.02 -21.48
CA PRO A 601 25.38 -3.70 -21.51
C PRO A 601 26.64 -3.73 -20.66
N THR A 602 27.75 -3.22 -21.24
CA THR A 602 29.04 -3.21 -20.58
C THR A 602 29.00 -2.38 -19.29
N PRO A 603 29.72 -2.79 -18.24
CA PRO A 603 29.72 -2.11 -16.92
C PRO A 603 30.11 -0.62 -16.96
N GLU A 604 30.83 -0.18 -17.98
CA GLU A 604 31.32 1.20 -18.10
C GLU A 604 30.21 2.26 -18.25
N ASN A 605 29.11 1.93 -18.89
CA ASN A 605 27.98 2.88 -19.07
C ASN A 605 27.02 2.93 -17.87
N ALA A 606 27.04 1.93 -17.02
CA ALA A 606 26.19 1.88 -15.81
C ALA A 606 26.75 2.75 -14.65
N ALA A 607 28.04 3.03 -14.65
CA ALA A 607 28.70 3.74 -13.54
C ALA A 607 28.56 5.28 -13.59
N LYS A 608 28.06 5.86 -14.68
CA LYS A 608 28.06 7.33 -14.91
C LYS A 608 26.76 8.06 -14.59
N ALA A 609 25.69 7.36 -14.15
CA ALA A 609 24.46 8.04 -13.77
C ALA A 609 24.45 8.36 -12.27
N PRO A 610 24.23 9.61 -11.83
CA PRO A 610 24.16 9.95 -10.41
C PRO A 610 22.92 9.32 -9.78
N LEU A 611 23.10 8.65 -8.65
CA LEU A 611 22.06 7.93 -7.91
C LEU A 611 21.00 8.83 -7.27
N PHE A 612 21.32 10.11 -7.06
CA PHE A 612 20.42 11.07 -6.43
C PHE A 612 20.59 12.45 -7.05
N ALA A 613 19.53 13.01 -7.58
CA ALA A 613 19.46 14.45 -7.80
C ALA A 613 19.42 15.12 -6.42
N THR A 614 20.44 15.89 -6.08
CA THR A 614 20.37 16.84 -4.98
C THR A 614 19.16 17.75 -5.25
N ARG A 615 18.21 17.80 -4.33
CA ARG A 615 17.14 18.80 -4.35
C ARG A 615 17.79 20.19 -4.47
N PRO A 616 17.33 21.06 -5.36
CA PRO A 616 17.70 22.45 -5.27
C PRO A 616 17.18 22.97 -3.93
N THR A 617 18.06 23.47 -3.10
CA THR A 617 17.73 24.33 -1.98
C THR A 617 16.97 25.51 -2.57
N SER A 618 15.65 25.60 -2.34
CA SER A 618 14.88 26.80 -2.62
C SER A 618 15.44 27.90 -1.71
N GLY A 619 16.30 28.72 -2.29
CA GLY A 619 16.68 30.00 -1.74
C GLY A 619 15.41 30.86 -1.64
N THR A 620 15.26 31.43 -0.48
CA THR A 620 14.41 32.56 -0.08
C THR A 620 13.99 33.50 -1.21
N ARG A 621 12.71 33.65 -1.40
CA ARG A 621 11.98 34.94 -1.37
C ARG A 621 10.52 34.72 -1.03
#